data_3513be272748975e4326807f572d16d9
#
_entry.id   3513be272748975e4326807f572d16d9
#
_cell.length_a   1.000
_cell.length_b   1.000
_cell.length_c   1.000
_cell.angle_alpha   90.00
_cell.angle_beta   90.00
_cell.angle_gamma   90.00
#
_symmetry.space_group_name_H-M   'P 1'
#
loop_
_entity.id
_entity.type
_entity.pdbx_description
1 polymer ?
#
loop_
_entity_poly.entity_id
_entity_poly.type
_entity_poly.pdbx_seq_one_letter_code
_entity_poly.pdbx_strand_id
1 'polypeptide(L)'
;MGRSAKVGGKNIDRARKMVEARPYKLEEAAELLRKAHFVKFDETVELVLNLGVDSKQSDQMVRGTVVLPHGLGKSKRVVVIAGGDKIREAQEAGADFVGGEDMVEKIQGGWTDYEAVISTHDMMRSAGKLGKVLGPRGMMPNPKTGTVTADVAKAIKEIKAGKVEFRLDKTGLIHSPVGKISFSAQQLAGNAHALLAAIIKAKPAAAKGKYIKKITLTSTMGPGVPIDEAEADHAVAVAA
;
A
#
# COMPACT_ATOMS: atom_id res chain seq x y z
N MET A 1 -33.26 2.78 -22.35
CA MET A 1 -31.87 3.24 -22.58
C MET A 1 -31.57 4.36 -21.60
N GLY A 2 -31.03 4.02 -20.42
CA GLY A 2 -30.66 4.98 -19.37
C GLY A 2 -29.42 5.77 -19.80
N ARG A 3 -29.52 7.09 -19.84
CA ARG A 3 -28.37 7.98 -19.99
C ARG A 3 -27.46 7.77 -18.77
N SER A 4 -26.35 7.05 -18.96
CA SER A 4 -25.25 7.04 -17.98
C SER A 4 -24.87 8.51 -17.71
N ALA A 5 -25.04 8.96 -16.49
CA ALA A 5 -24.61 10.28 -16.08
C ALA A 5 -23.12 10.42 -16.45
N LYS A 6 -22.75 11.48 -17.17
CA LYS A 6 -21.36 11.82 -17.47
C LYS A 6 -20.68 12.20 -16.16
N VAL A 7 -20.14 11.23 -15.47
CA VAL A 7 -19.30 11.43 -14.29
C VAL A 7 -17.87 11.63 -14.79
N GLY A 8 -17.46 12.86 -15.01
CA GLY A 8 -16.10 13.20 -15.39
C GLY A 8 -16.00 14.58 -16.05
N GLY A 9 -14.91 15.29 -15.78
CA GLY A 9 -14.56 16.54 -16.48
C GLY A 9 -13.86 16.24 -17.82
N LYS A 10 -13.75 17.26 -18.68
CA LYS A 10 -13.17 17.16 -20.04
C LYS A 10 -11.79 16.45 -20.08
N ASN A 11 -10.96 16.65 -19.05
CA ASN A 11 -9.62 16.07 -18.99
C ASN A 11 -9.64 14.55 -18.77
N ILE A 12 -10.46 14.07 -17.83
CA ILE A 12 -10.58 12.62 -17.59
C ILE A 12 -11.26 11.91 -18.78
N ASP A 13 -12.21 12.56 -19.46
CA ASP A 13 -12.83 12.00 -20.66
C ASP A 13 -11.82 11.88 -21.81
N ARG A 14 -10.89 12.85 -21.93
CA ARG A 14 -9.77 12.76 -22.89
C ARG A 14 -8.82 11.63 -22.52
N ALA A 15 -8.43 11.52 -21.26
CA ALA A 15 -7.56 10.46 -20.77
C ALA A 15 -8.16 9.06 -20.97
N ARG A 16 -9.47 8.90 -20.71
CA ARG A 16 -10.18 7.63 -20.94
C ARG A 16 -10.20 7.19 -22.40
N LYS A 17 -10.24 8.13 -23.34
CA LYS A 17 -10.20 7.81 -24.77
C LYS A 17 -8.84 7.27 -25.24
N MET A 18 -7.77 7.48 -24.46
CA MET A 18 -6.44 6.95 -24.73
C MET A 18 -6.31 5.47 -24.29
N VAL A 19 -7.20 4.99 -23.43
CA VAL A 19 -7.21 3.62 -22.94
C VAL A 19 -8.16 2.79 -23.79
N GLU A 20 -7.62 1.84 -24.53
CA GLU A 20 -8.39 0.87 -25.32
C GLU A 20 -8.98 -0.22 -24.41
N ALA A 21 -10.02 -0.89 -24.87
CA ALA A 21 -10.67 -1.98 -24.14
C ALA A 21 -9.91 -3.33 -24.33
N ARG A 22 -8.59 -3.33 -24.09
CA ARG A 22 -7.74 -4.52 -24.12
C ARG A 22 -6.88 -4.62 -22.87
N PRO A 23 -6.40 -5.80 -22.48
CA PRO A 23 -5.40 -5.93 -21.46
C PRO A 23 -4.05 -5.40 -21.94
N TYR A 24 -3.28 -4.79 -21.03
CA TYR A 24 -1.97 -4.21 -21.28
C TYR A 24 -0.91 -4.92 -20.43
N LYS A 25 0.33 -4.93 -20.88
CA LYS A 25 1.48 -5.27 -20.03
C LYS A 25 1.73 -4.14 -19.00
N LEU A 26 2.34 -4.46 -17.87
CA LEU A 26 2.59 -3.49 -16.80
C LEU A 26 3.41 -2.27 -17.26
N GLU A 27 4.46 -2.48 -18.05
CA GLU A 27 5.29 -1.39 -18.57
C GLU A 27 4.50 -0.49 -19.52
N GLU A 28 3.75 -1.08 -20.46
CA GLU A 28 2.90 -0.36 -21.41
C GLU A 28 1.82 0.46 -20.70
N ALA A 29 1.20 -0.13 -19.67
CA ALA A 29 0.19 0.57 -18.86
C ALA A 29 0.78 1.73 -18.07
N ALA A 30 1.98 1.58 -17.51
CA ALA A 30 2.68 2.64 -16.81
C ALA A 30 3.04 3.81 -17.74
N GLU A 31 3.50 3.52 -18.96
CA GLU A 31 3.75 4.56 -19.98
C GLU A 31 2.47 5.27 -20.39
N LEU A 32 1.37 4.51 -20.56
CA LEU A 32 0.07 5.06 -20.92
C LEU A 32 -0.46 6.01 -19.85
N LEU A 33 -0.35 5.65 -18.57
CA LEU A 33 -0.73 6.52 -17.45
C LEU A 33 0.09 7.81 -17.42
N ARG A 34 1.40 7.74 -17.68
CA ARG A 34 2.28 8.92 -17.77
C ARG A 34 1.87 9.84 -18.92
N LYS A 35 1.49 9.30 -20.08
CA LYS A 35 0.97 10.07 -21.22
C LYS A 35 -0.41 10.67 -20.96
N ALA A 36 -1.24 9.96 -20.20
CA ALA A 36 -2.59 10.39 -19.87
C ALA A 36 -2.65 11.37 -18.68
N HIS A 37 -1.53 11.62 -18.01
CA HIS A 37 -1.40 12.56 -16.90
C HIS A 37 -1.77 14.00 -17.32
N PHE A 38 -2.63 14.66 -16.54
CA PHE A 38 -3.12 16.01 -16.87
C PHE A 38 -3.16 16.96 -15.68
N VAL A 39 -2.73 16.52 -14.50
CA VAL A 39 -2.70 17.34 -13.27
C VAL A 39 -1.31 17.90 -13.00
N LYS A 40 -1.22 18.90 -12.12
CA LYS A 40 0.03 19.60 -11.82
C LYS A 40 0.85 18.98 -10.69
N PHE A 41 0.24 18.07 -9.92
CA PHE A 41 0.92 17.41 -8.80
C PHE A 41 1.38 16.00 -9.20
N ASP A 42 2.37 15.49 -8.49
CA ASP A 42 2.90 14.14 -8.71
C ASP A 42 1.93 13.10 -8.15
N GLU A 43 1.14 12.48 -9.06
CA GLU A 43 0.11 11.51 -8.72
C GLU A 43 0.70 10.22 -8.15
N THR A 44 -0.02 9.62 -7.22
CA THR A 44 0.28 8.27 -6.78
C THR A 44 -0.29 7.27 -7.79
N VAL A 45 0.53 6.31 -8.19
CA VAL A 45 0.11 5.17 -9.01
C VAL A 45 -0.26 4.02 -8.07
N GLU A 46 -1.44 3.45 -8.28
CA GLU A 46 -1.99 2.37 -7.47
C GLU A 46 -2.26 1.15 -8.33
N LEU A 47 -1.97 -0.02 -7.78
CA LEU A 47 -2.38 -1.30 -8.33
C LEU A 47 -3.63 -1.77 -7.59
N VAL A 48 -4.68 -2.05 -8.34
CA VAL A 48 -5.96 -2.53 -7.84
C VAL A 48 -6.17 -3.96 -8.31
N LEU A 49 -6.37 -4.87 -7.37
CA LEU A 49 -6.63 -6.29 -7.67
C LEU A 49 -8.02 -6.68 -7.19
N ASN A 50 -8.76 -7.36 -8.05
CA ASN A 50 -9.99 -8.04 -7.68
C ASN A 50 -9.68 -9.51 -7.44
N LEU A 51 -9.86 -9.95 -6.19
CA LEU A 51 -9.57 -11.32 -5.78
C LEU A 51 -10.83 -12.19 -5.74
N GLY A 52 -10.67 -13.48 -6.04
CA GLY A 52 -11.72 -14.48 -5.97
C GLY A 52 -11.86 -15.10 -4.57
N VAL A 53 -11.92 -14.26 -3.54
CA VAL A 53 -12.06 -14.67 -2.14
C VAL A 53 -13.33 -14.09 -1.52
N ASP A 54 -13.86 -14.73 -0.49
CA ASP A 54 -15.00 -14.23 0.27
C ASP A 54 -14.50 -13.37 1.45
N SER A 55 -14.67 -12.06 1.34
CA SER A 55 -14.24 -11.08 2.36
C SER A 55 -15.01 -11.18 3.69
N LYS A 56 -16.12 -11.94 3.74
CA LYS A 56 -16.91 -12.16 4.96
C LYS A 56 -16.31 -13.24 5.84
N GLN A 57 -15.52 -14.15 5.26
CA GLN A 57 -14.88 -15.24 5.98
C GLN A 57 -13.51 -14.80 6.49
N SER A 58 -13.27 -14.93 7.79
CA SER A 58 -12.02 -14.48 8.42
C SER A 58 -10.79 -15.27 7.99
N ASP A 59 -10.96 -16.52 7.57
CA ASP A 59 -9.92 -17.42 7.03
C ASP A 59 -9.51 -17.10 5.58
N GLN A 60 -10.34 -16.31 4.87
CA GLN A 60 -10.05 -15.84 3.50
C GLN A 60 -9.55 -14.38 3.46
N MET A 61 -9.33 -13.76 4.62
CA MET A 61 -8.81 -12.39 4.71
C MET A 61 -7.34 -12.33 4.29
N VAL A 62 -7.10 -11.71 3.14
CA VAL A 62 -5.75 -11.45 2.62
C VAL A 62 -5.22 -10.14 3.21
N ARG A 63 -4.11 -10.22 3.91
CA ARG A 63 -3.38 -9.07 4.47
C ARG A 63 -1.90 -9.39 4.55
N GLY A 64 -1.07 -8.43 4.19
CA GLY A 64 0.38 -8.59 4.28
C GLY A 64 1.10 -7.27 4.07
N THR A 65 2.41 -7.37 4.02
CA THR A 65 3.30 -6.24 3.73
C THR A 65 4.33 -6.67 2.70
N VAL A 66 4.78 -5.71 1.92
CA VAL A 66 5.86 -5.87 0.94
C VAL A 66 6.78 -4.66 1.00
N VAL A 67 8.07 -4.88 0.86
CA VAL A 67 9.04 -3.80 0.66
C VAL A 67 9.24 -3.64 -0.83
N LEU A 68 8.92 -2.45 -1.35
CA LEU A 68 9.04 -2.17 -2.77
C LEU A 68 10.49 -1.91 -3.15
N PRO A 69 11.04 -2.53 -4.21
CA PRO A 69 12.45 -2.40 -4.59
C PRO A 69 12.85 -0.95 -4.92
N HIS A 70 11.94 -0.16 -5.49
CA HIS A 70 12.19 1.24 -5.83
C HIS A 70 11.52 2.23 -4.86
N GLY A 71 10.98 1.74 -3.73
CA GLY A 71 10.27 2.55 -2.75
C GLY A 71 8.98 3.17 -3.28
N LEU A 72 8.45 4.17 -2.56
CA LEU A 72 7.20 4.87 -2.89
C LEU A 72 7.39 6.29 -3.45
N GLY A 73 8.64 6.79 -3.53
CA GLY A 73 8.90 8.19 -3.91
C GLY A 73 8.54 9.23 -2.83
N LYS A 74 8.25 8.77 -1.61
CA LYS A 74 7.97 9.63 -0.46
C LYS A 74 8.58 9.02 0.80
N SER A 75 9.39 9.78 1.53
CA SER A 75 9.87 9.40 2.85
C SER A 75 8.74 9.53 3.86
N LYS A 76 8.42 8.46 4.57
CA LYS A 76 7.42 8.46 5.65
C LYS A 76 8.03 8.94 6.95
N ARG A 77 7.33 9.81 7.66
CA ARG A 77 7.68 10.18 9.04
C ARG A 77 7.21 9.10 9.99
N VAL A 78 8.17 8.55 10.72
CA VAL A 78 7.97 7.39 11.58
C VAL A 78 7.98 7.81 13.04
N VAL A 79 6.91 7.47 13.76
CA VAL A 79 6.82 7.57 15.21
C VAL A 79 7.09 6.19 15.81
N VAL A 80 7.93 6.16 16.83
CA VAL A 80 8.23 4.95 17.59
C VAL A 80 7.78 5.13 19.03
N ILE A 81 6.94 4.21 19.49
CA ILE A 81 6.49 4.11 20.87
C ILE A 81 7.23 2.95 21.54
N ALA A 82 8.25 3.29 22.30
CA ALA A 82 9.13 2.32 22.94
C ALA A 82 9.50 2.74 24.37
N GLY A 83 9.99 1.79 25.16
CA GLY A 83 10.49 2.04 26.53
C GLY A 83 11.97 1.74 26.66
N GLY A 84 12.64 2.38 27.64
CA GLY A 84 14.00 2.11 28.03
C GLY A 84 15.03 2.24 26.90
N ASP A 85 15.91 1.26 26.76
CA ASP A 85 17.02 1.28 25.80
C ASP A 85 16.55 1.28 24.33
N LYS A 86 15.32 0.81 24.05
CA LYS A 86 14.75 0.81 22.70
C LYS A 86 14.49 2.21 22.15
N ILE A 87 14.41 3.22 23.00
CA ILE A 87 14.32 4.62 22.59
C ILE A 87 15.61 5.05 21.89
N ARG A 88 16.78 4.69 22.46
CA ARG A 88 18.09 5.02 21.86
C ARG A 88 18.28 4.29 20.54
N GLU A 89 17.97 2.97 20.51
CA GLU A 89 18.02 2.15 19.28
C GLU A 89 17.15 2.76 18.16
N ALA A 90 15.95 3.26 18.48
CA ALA A 90 15.06 3.89 17.52
C ALA A 90 15.62 5.24 17.01
N GLN A 91 16.26 6.03 17.87
CA GLN A 91 16.90 7.29 17.48
C GLN A 91 18.10 7.05 16.55
N GLU A 92 18.97 6.09 16.89
CA GLU A 92 20.11 5.70 16.06
C GLU A 92 19.69 5.13 14.71
N ALA A 93 18.56 4.41 14.67
CA ALA A 93 17.97 3.90 13.43
C ALA A 93 17.32 5.00 12.56
N GLY A 94 17.23 6.23 13.06
CA GLY A 94 16.74 7.38 12.31
C GLY A 94 15.22 7.54 12.35
N ALA A 95 14.54 7.15 13.43
CA ALA A 95 13.13 7.51 13.63
C ALA A 95 12.97 9.02 13.74
N ASP A 96 11.87 9.56 13.21
CA ASP A 96 11.62 11.01 13.22
C ASP A 96 11.12 11.47 14.60
N PHE A 97 10.35 10.64 15.29
CA PHE A 97 9.85 10.89 16.63
C PHE A 97 9.93 9.62 17.45
N VAL A 98 10.47 9.71 18.65
CA VAL A 98 10.61 8.56 19.56
C VAL A 98 10.22 8.99 20.96
N GLY A 99 9.47 8.14 21.64
CA GLY A 99 9.10 8.35 23.04
C GLY A 99 8.28 7.20 23.61
N GLY A 100 7.92 7.31 24.87
CA GLY A 100 7.13 6.37 25.63
C GLY A 100 5.68 6.81 25.77
N GLU A 101 5.23 6.96 27.02
CA GLU A 101 3.87 7.41 27.32
C GLU A 101 3.61 8.86 26.93
N ASP A 102 4.63 9.71 26.99
CA ASP A 102 4.62 11.08 26.51
C ASP A 102 4.15 11.20 25.06
N MET A 103 4.64 10.30 24.18
CA MET A 103 4.20 10.26 22.79
C MET A 103 2.74 9.77 22.66
N VAL A 104 2.31 8.86 23.52
CA VAL A 104 0.91 8.40 23.54
C VAL A 104 -0.01 9.57 23.91
N GLU A 105 0.32 10.35 24.93
CA GLU A 105 -0.44 11.53 25.35
C GLU A 105 -0.48 12.60 24.26
N LYS A 106 0.65 12.86 23.60
CA LYS A 106 0.76 13.80 22.49
C LYS A 106 -0.15 13.43 21.32
N ILE A 107 -0.19 12.17 20.95
CA ILE A 107 -1.07 11.66 19.89
C ILE A 107 -2.55 11.74 20.33
N GLN A 108 -2.88 11.41 21.59
CA GLN A 108 -4.22 11.58 22.13
C GLN A 108 -4.68 13.04 22.11
N GLY A 109 -3.76 13.97 22.34
CA GLY A 109 -3.99 15.42 22.24
C GLY A 109 -4.24 15.93 20.82
N GLY A 110 -4.26 15.03 19.82
CA GLY A 110 -4.61 15.40 18.44
C GLY A 110 -3.41 15.67 17.53
N TRP A 111 -2.17 15.45 17.99
CA TRP A 111 -1.02 15.56 17.11
C TRP A 111 -1.02 14.43 16.07
N THR A 112 -0.84 14.77 14.79
CA THR A 112 -1.03 13.85 13.67
C THR A 112 0.04 13.98 12.59
N ASP A 113 1.17 14.61 12.92
CA ASP A 113 2.25 14.93 11.97
C ASP A 113 3.20 13.73 11.74
N TYR A 114 2.62 12.56 11.45
CA TYR A 114 3.32 11.30 11.16
C TYR A 114 2.52 10.45 10.19
N GLU A 115 3.18 9.46 9.57
CA GLU A 115 2.60 8.59 8.55
C GLU A 115 2.72 7.09 8.89
N ALA A 116 3.57 6.75 9.84
CA ALA A 116 3.68 5.38 10.34
C ALA A 116 3.96 5.37 11.85
N VAL A 117 3.40 4.38 12.54
CA VAL A 117 3.61 4.17 13.98
C VAL A 117 4.15 2.76 14.20
N ILE A 118 5.27 2.68 14.92
CA ILE A 118 5.87 1.43 15.38
C ILE A 118 5.71 1.38 16.91
N SER A 119 5.45 0.22 17.45
CA SER A 119 5.41 0.01 18.89
C SER A 119 6.17 -1.24 19.29
N THR A 120 6.82 -1.22 20.45
CA THR A 120 7.32 -2.42 21.08
C THR A 120 6.18 -3.20 21.73
N HIS A 121 6.36 -4.51 21.95
CA HIS A 121 5.33 -5.35 22.58
C HIS A 121 4.94 -4.82 23.95
N ASP A 122 5.89 -4.34 24.75
CA ASP A 122 5.69 -3.81 26.09
C ASP A 122 4.78 -2.58 26.11
N MET A 123 4.95 -1.69 25.12
CA MET A 123 4.19 -0.44 25.01
C MET A 123 2.84 -0.60 24.30
N MET A 124 2.52 -1.80 23.78
CA MET A 124 1.24 -2.05 23.08
C MET A 124 0.02 -1.80 23.95
N ARG A 125 0.13 -2.00 25.28
CA ARG A 125 -0.97 -1.70 26.21
C ARG A 125 -1.29 -0.19 26.22
N SER A 126 -0.28 0.64 26.24
CA SER A 126 -0.44 2.10 26.18
C SER A 126 -0.81 2.57 24.76
N ALA A 127 -0.19 2.01 23.72
CA ALA A 127 -0.54 2.28 22.32
C ALA A 127 -1.98 1.86 21.99
N GLY A 128 -2.54 0.86 22.67
CA GLY A 128 -3.94 0.43 22.52
C GLY A 128 -4.95 1.54 22.82
N LYS A 129 -4.62 2.48 23.72
CA LYS A 129 -5.46 3.66 24.03
C LYS A 129 -5.63 4.57 22.79
N LEU A 130 -4.70 4.52 21.84
CA LEU A 130 -4.72 5.28 20.59
C LEU A 130 -5.64 4.69 19.53
N GLY A 131 -6.28 3.54 19.78
CA GLY A 131 -7.11 2.85 18.79
C GLY A 131 -8.21 3.72 18.18
N LYS A 132 -8.79 4.65 18.95
CA LYS A 132 -9.81 5.61 18.45
C LYS A 132 -9.23 6.63 17.44
N VAL A 133 -7.94 6.98 17.57
CA VAL A 133 -7.26 7.97 16.71
C VAL A 133 -6.58 7.28 15.53
N LEU A 134 -5.82 6.22 15.79
CA LEU A 134 -5.02 5.50 14.79
C LEU A 134 -5.83 4.51 13.95
N GLY A 135 -6.89 3.91 14.53
CA GLY A 135 -7.72 2.92 13.87
C GLY A 135 -8.36 3.41 12.56
N PRO A 136 -9.13 4.53 12.57
CA PRO A 136 -9.75 5.09 11.36
C PRO A 136 -8.72 5.51 10.29
N ARG A 137 -7.49 5.84 10.71
CA ARG A 137 -6.40 6.24 9.79
C ARG A 137 -5.60 5.05 9.24
N GLY A 138 -5.86 3.84 9.71
CA GLY A 138 -5.10 2.66 9.32
C GLY A 138 -3.66 2.61 9.82
N MET A 139 -3.30 3.45 10.81
CA MET A 139 -1.93 3.58 11.35
C MET A 139 -1.73 2.80 12.66
N MET A 140 -2.73 2.02 13.09
CA MET A 140 -2.63 1.24 14.33
C MET A 140 -1.54 0.17 14.20
N PRO A 141 -0.55 0.14 15.13
CA PRO A 141 0.47 -0.90 15.14
C PRO A 141 -0.13 -2.30 15.19
N ASN A 142 0.41 -3.22 14.39
CA ASN A 142 -0.08 -4.59 14.31
C ASN A 142 1.08 -5.58 14.12
N PRO A 143 1.11 -6.70 14.88
CA PRO A 143 2.13 -7.74 14.71
C PRO A 143 2.16 -8.34 13.30
N LYS A 144 1.00 -8.51 12.66
CA LYS A 144 0.91 -9.09 11.31
C LYS A 144 1.57 -8.23 10.23
N THR A 145 1.67 -6.92 10.44
CA THR A 145 2.34 -5.98 9.53
C THR A 145 3.78 -5.69 9.95
N GLY A 146 4.25 -6.32 11.06
CA GLY A 146 5.58 -6.09 11.58
C GLY A 146 5.82 -4.68 12.11
N THR A 147 4.75 -3.95 12.46
CA THR A 147 4.81 -2.63 13.12
C THR A 147 4.79 -2.75 14.64
N VAL A 148 4.53 -3.95 15.18
CA VAL A 148 4.79 -4.33 16.56
C VAL A 148 5.92 -5.33 16.58
N THR A 149 7.09 -4.91 17.05
CA THR A 149 8.31 -5.72 17.01
C THR A 149 9.28 -5.34 18.12
N ALA A 150 10.13 -6.29 18.50
CA ALA A 150 11.27 -6.05 19.38
C ALA A 150 12.46 -5.44 18.63
N ASP A 151 12.58 -5.70 17.32
CA ASP A 151 13.64 -5.16 16.44
C ASP A 151 13.13 -3.88 15.76
N VAL A 152 13.24 -2.77 16.49
CA VAL A 152 12.74 -1.47 16.05
C VAL A 152 13.58 -0.92 14.90
N ALA A 153 14.90 -1.15 14.93
CA ALA A 153 15.83 -0.62 13.92
C ALA A 153 15.52 -1.19 12.52
N LYS A 154 15.25 -2.49 12.43
CA LYS A 154 14.88 -3.14 11.17
C LYS A 154 13.54 -2.61 10.65
N ALA A 155 12.53 -2.49 11.52
CA ALA A 155 11.21 -1.99 11.14
C ALA A 155 11.26 -0.55 10.60
N ILE A 156 12.05 0.33 11.21
CA ILE A 156 12.24 1.72 10.73
C ILE A 156 12.86 1.73 9.34
N LYS A 157 13.94 0.95 9.13
CA LYS A 157 14.62 0.86 7.83
C LYS A 157 13.68 0.35 6.74
N GLU A 158 12.89 -0.70 7.02
CA GLU A 158 11.91 -1.24 6.07
C GLU A 158 10.82 -0.22 5.71
N ILE A 159 10.27 0.52 6.69
CA ILE A 159 9.25 1.54 6.44
C ILE A 159 9.81 2.69 5.62
N LYS A 160 11.04 3.15 5.92
CA LYS A 160 11.72 4.20 5.15
C LYS A 160 12.14 3.74 3.76
N ALA A 161 12.44 2.44 3.59
CA ALA A 161 12.72 1.84 2.29
C ALA A 161 11.46 1.70 1.39
N GLY A 162 10.26 1.97 1.92
CA GLY A 162 9.02 1.90 1.14
C GLY A 162 8.21 0.64 1.40
N LYS A 163 8.16 0.19 2.66
CA LYS A 163 7.24 -0.88 3.06
C LYS A 163 5.80 -0.43 2.90
N VAL A 164 5.03 -1.24 2.16
CA VAL A 164 3.62 -1.03 1.89
C VAL A 164 2.82 -2.16 2.51
N GLU A 165 1.70 -1.80 3.14
CA GLU A 165 0.69 -2.75 3.61
C GLU A 165 -0.38 -2.91 2.53
N PHE A 166 -0.79 -4.15 2.30
CA PHE A 166 -1.96 -4.46 1.50
C PHE A 166 -3.00 -5.21 2.34
N ARG A 167 -4.25 -4.90 2.12
CA ARG A 167 -5.37 -5.50 2.83
C ARG A 167 -6.56 -5.65 1.90
N LEU A 168 -7.20 -6.82 1.98
CA LEU A 168 -8.48 -7.06 1.32
C LEU A 168 -9.59 -6.21 1.93
N ASP A 169 -10.33 -5.55 1.08
CA ASP A 169 -11.50 -4.78 1.46
C ASP A 169 -12.75 -5.69 1.52
N LYS A 170 -13.89 -5.13 1.95
CA LYS A 170 -15.17 -5.83 2.06
C LYS A 170 -15.74 -6.27 0.70
N THR A 171 -15.29 -5.67 -0.38
CA THR A 171 -15.72 -5.95 -1.76
C THR A 171 -14.82 -6.95 -2.49
N GLY A 172 -13.79 -7.48 -1.82
CA GLY A 172 -12.83 -8.40 -2.42
C GLY A 172 -11.75 -7.72 -3.26
N LEU A 173 -11.54 -6.40 -3.04
CA LEU A 173 -10.53 -5.61 -3.72
C LEU A 173 -9.34 -5.37 -2.80
N ILE A 174 -8.14 -5.30 -3.39
CA ILE A 174 -6.93 -4.78 -2.76
C ILE A 174 -6.52 -3.53 -3.52
N HIS A 175 -6.36 -2.43 -2.82
CA HIS A 175 -5.79 -1.18 -3.30
C HIS A 175 -4.43 -0.99 -2.66
N SER A 176 -3.38 -0.83 -3.47
CA SER A 176 -2.03 -0.66 -2.94
C SER A 176 -1.22 0.28 -3.83
N PRO A 177 -0.54 1.29 -3.25
CA PRO A 177 0.31 2.19 -4.00
C PRO A 177 1.58 1.46 -4.46
N VAL A 178 2.00 1.70 -5.69
CA VAL A 178 3.22 1.14 -6.29
C VAL A 178 4.28 2.19 -6.60
N GLY A 179 3.95 3.47 -6.51
CA GLY A 179 4.90 4.56 -6.72
C GLY A 179 4.25 5.87 -7.11
N LYS A 180 5.04 6.75 -7.70
CA LYS A 180 4.61 8.05 -8.22
C LYS A 180 4.66 8.06 -9.75
N ILE A 181 3.86 8.93 -10.36
CA ILE A 181 3.84 9.10 -11.82
C ILE A 181 5.20 9.58 -12.38
N SER A 182 6.01 10.22 -11.54
CA SER A 182 7.39 10.65 -11.84
C SER A 182 8.36 9.48 -12.02
N PHE A 183 8.03 8.28 -11.54
CA PHE A 183 8.87 7.09 -11.71
C PHE A 183 8.92 6.67 -13.19
N SER A 184 10.00 5.97 -13.56
CA SER A 184 10.07 5.32 -14.87
C SER A 184 9.06 4.17 -14.98
N ALA A 185 8.66 3.82 -16.20
CA ALA A 185 7.75 2.68 -16.42
C ALA A 185 8.32 1.37 -15.86
N GLN A 186 9.64 1.16 -15.99
CA GLN A 186 10.33 -0.01 -15.45
C GLN A 186 10.31 -0.06 -13.91
N GLN A 187 10.48 1.08 -13.24
CA GLN A 187 10.40 1.16 -11.77
C GLN A 187 8.99 0.85 -11.27
N LEU A 188 7.96 1.38 -11.94
CA LEU A 188 6.56 1.07 -11.61
C LEU A 188 6.23 -0.40 -11.86
N ALA A 189 6.68 -0.97 -12.97
CA ALA A 189 6.51 -2.38 -13.28
C ALA A 189 7.23 -3.28 -12.25
N GLY A 190 8.48 -2.96 -11.90
CA GLY A 190 9.23 -3.71 -10.87
C GLY A 190 8.54 -3.69 -9.51
N ASN A 191 8.04 -2.54 -9.08
CA ASN A 191 7.26 -2.41 -7.83
C ASN A 191 5.93 -3.19 -7.91
N ALA A 192 5.23 -3.13 -9.05
CA ALA A 192 3.98 -3.85 -9.26
C ALA A 192 4.21 -5.38 -9.25
N HIS A 193 5.28 -5.88 -9.87
CA HIS A 193 5.64 -7.30 -9.82
C HIS A 193 5.94 -7.76 -8.39
N ALA A 194 6.71 -7.00 -7.61
CA ALA A 194 7.00 -7.32 -6.22
C ALA A 194 5.71 -7.39 -5.37
N LEU A 195 4.77 -6.47 -5.60
CA LEU A 195 3.47 -6.48 -4.93
C LEU A 195 2.62 -7.67 -5.35
N LEU A 196 2.53 -7.99 -6.64
CA LEU A 196 1.80 -9.14 -7.17
C LEU A 196 2.33 -10.45 -6.58
N ALA A 197 3.64 -10.65 -6.58
CA ALA A 197 4.28 -11.82 -5.99
C ALA A 197 3.95 -11.98 -4.50
N ALA A 198 3.99 -10.89 -3.73
CA ALA A 198 3.63 -10.90 -2.31
C ALA A 198 2.16 -11.26 -2.08
N ILE A 199 1.24 -10.77 -2.91
CA ILE A 199 -0.20 -11.07 -2.82
C ILE A 199 -0.47 -12.53 -3.20
N ILE A 200 0.20 -13.06 -4.22
CA ILE A 200 0.07 -14.47 -4.63
C ILE A 200 0.60 -15.39 -3.52
N LYS A 201 1.73 -15.05 -2.92
CA LYS A 201 2.31 -15.78 -1.77
C LYS A 201 1.37 -15.77 -0.56
N ALA A 202 0.59 -14.71 -0.38
CA ALA A 202 -0.39 -14.57 0.70
C ALA A 202 -1.74 -15.25 0.41
N LYS A 203 -1.87 -16.03 -0.67
CA LYS A 203 -3.10 -16.75 -1.04
C LYS A 203 -3.53 -17.68 0.09
N PRO A 204 -4.76 -17.56 0.64
CA PRO A 204 -5.27 -18.47 1.64
C PRO A 204 -5.50 -19.87 1.06
N ALA A 205 -5.25 -20.91 1.85
CA ALA A 205 -5.54 -22.30 1.46
C ALA A 205 -7.04 -22.55 1.18
N ALA A 206 -7.92 -21.80 1.86
CA ALA A 206 -9.37 -21.85 1.69
C ALA A 206 -9.87 -21.21 0.39
N ALA A 207 -9.03 -20.46 -0.33
CA ALA A 207 -9.42 -19.83 -1.60
C ALA A 207 -9.52 -20.86 -2.74
N LYS A 208 -10.74 -21.10 -3.23
CA LYS A 208 -11.04 -22.02 -4.32
C LYS A 208 -11.22 -21.27 -5.64
N GLY A 209 -10.81 -21.88 -6.75
CA GLY A 209 -10.97 -21.32 -8.09
C GLY A 209 -9.95 -20.25 -8.44
N LYS A 210 -10.33 -19.33 -9.35
CA LYS A 210 -9.45 -18.27 -9.85
C LYS A 210 -9.21 -17.23 -8.76
N TYR A 211 -7.95 -17.12 -8.30
CA TYR A 211 -7.58 -16.24 -7.20
C TYR A 211 -7.56 -14.76 -7.62
N ILE A 212 -6.89 -14.43 -8.71
CA ILE A 212 -6.88 -13.08 -9.29
C ILE A 212 -7.89 -13.03 -10.41
N LYS A 213 -8.94 -12.22 -10.27
CA LYS A 213 -9.99 -12.06 -11.27
C LYS A 213 -9.70 -10.92 -12.25
N LYS A 214 -9.10 -9.84 -11.75
CA LYS A 214 -8.79 -8.66 -12.55
C LYS A 214 -7.67 -7.85 -11.89
N ILE A 215 -6.79 -7.32 -12.73
CA ILE A 215 -5.71 -6.41 -12.33
C ILE A 215 -5.94 -5.08 -13.06
N THR A 216 -5.77 -3.97 -12.37
CA THR A 216 -5.94 -2.63 -12.94
C THR A 216 -4.88 -1.71 -12.35
N LEU A 217 -4.17 -0.99 -13.20
CA LEU A 217 -3.25 0.07 -12.79
C LEU A 217 -3.93 1.43 -12.98
N THR A 218 -3.86 2.31 -11.99
CA THR A 218 -4.50 3.63 -12.04
C THR A 218 -3.62 4.68 -11.38
N SER A 219 -3.80 5.94 -11.77
CA SER A 219 -3.25 7.09 -11.03
C SER A 219 -4.37 7.83 -10.30
N THR A 220 -4.02 8.71 -9.36
CA THR A 220 -4.97 9.39 -8.46
C THR A 220 -6.14 10.03 -9.21
N MET A 221 -5.89 10.70 -10.33
CA MET A 221 -6.91 11.38 -11.14
C MET A 221 -7.08 10.77 -12.53
N GLY A 222 -6.25 9.77 -12.86
CA GLY A 222 -6.22 9.13 -14.18
C GLY A 222 -7.26 8.03 -14.35
N PRO A 223 -7.38 7.49 -15.57
CA PRO A 223 -8.21 6.32 -15.85
C PRO A 223 -7.59 5.04 -15.31
N GLY A 224 -8.41 4.03 -15.02
CA GLY A 224 -7.92 2.68 -14.74
C GLY A 224 -7.56 1.96 -16.04
N VAL A 225 -6.33 1.43 -16.11
CA VAL A 225 -5.81 0.66 -17.24
C VAL A 225 -5.84 -0.82 -16.87
N PRO A 226 -6.58 -1.66 -17.61
CA PRO A 226 -6.63 -3.09 -17.34
C PRO A 226 -5.29 -3.76 -17.69
N ILE A 227 -4.79 -4.60 -16.79
CA ILE A 227 -3.53 -5.34 -16.94
C ILE A 227 -3.83 -6.78 -17.31
N ASP A 228 -2.96 -7.38 -18.12
CA ASP A 228 -3.03 -8.80 -18.46
C ASP A 228 -2.83 -9.66 -17.20
N GLU A 229 -3.67 -10.65 -17.03
CA GLU A 229 -3.57 -11.57 -15.90
C GLU A 229 -2.30 -12.43 -15.95
N ALA A 230 -1.74 -12.67 -17.13
CA ALA A 230 -0.47 -13.36 -17.31
C ALA A 230 0.71 -12.65 -16.58
N GLU A 231 0.61 -11.35 -16.35
CA GLU A 231 1.60 -10.60 -15.55
C GLU A 231 1.69 -11.09 -14.09
N ALA A 232 0.61 -11.70 -13.56
CA ALA A 232 0.64 -12.32 -12.24
C ALA A 232 1.53 -13.57 -12.20
N ASP A 233 1.51 -14.37 -13.26
CA ASP A 233 2.35 -15.58 -13.37
C ASP A 233 3.82 -15.19 -13.59
N HIS A 234 4.07 -14.15 -14.38
CA HIS A 234 5.41 -13.58 -14.55
C HIS A 234 5.98 -13.02 -13.24
N ALA A 235 5.16 -12.37 -12.41
CA ALA A 235 5.59 -11.84 -11.13
C ALA A 235 6.11 -12.92 -10.18
N VAL A 236 5.53 -14.12 -10.21
CA VAL A 236 6.00 -15.26 -9.41
C VAL A 236 7.34 -15.77 -9.93
N ALA A 237 7.51 -15.85 -11.25
CA ALA A 237 8.76 -16.32 -11.85
C ALA A 237 9.95 -15.38 -11.59
N VAL A 238 9.71 -14.07 -11.49
CA VAL A 238 10.74 -13.07 -11.21
C VAL A 238 11.12 -13.03 -9.73
N ALA A 239 10.20 -13.44 -8.82
CA ALA A 239 10.40 -13.40 -7.37
C ALA A 239 10.95 -14.73 -6.79
N ALA A 240 11.08 -15.79 -7.61
CA ALA A 240 11.65 -17.09 -7.27
C ALA A 240 13.15 -17.13 -7.55
#